data_9e39857dfa0a1a8dafb87b1d5930459a
#
_entry.id   9e39857dfa0a1a8dafb87b1d5930459a
#
_cell.length_a   1.000
_cell.length_b   1.000
_cell.length_c   1.000
_cell.angle_alpha   90.00
_cell.angle_beta   90.00
_cell.angle_gamma   90.00
#
_symmetry.space_group_name_H-M   'P 1'
#
loop_
_entity.id
_entity.type
_entity.pdbx_description
1 polymer ?
#
loop_
_entity_poly.entity_id
_entity_poly.type
_entity_poly.pdbx_seq_one_letter_code
_entity_poly.pdbx_strand_id
1 'polypeptide(L)'
;MNPRIFQWALAIAMSCGLLPLQALAQKVQVQWLGQSAFKIISPTGKVIITDPWLKANPLTPPEFKILENLGKVDVLLVTHGHLDHFADAPAIAKLNNVPMYAPGDMNATVVALGILPPALAPRFNKSGTVQPQPGIQVTAVHAEHSSVINWKNPSTQQDEIHVGGEPVGFIIELENGFKIYHMGDTGLFGDMKFIADYYKPDLVLMPIGGNFTMGPQEAAYAATELLKTPNVIAMHYGANPLAKGTLAQFVGFMKNPQIKIHPLKPGEVASF
;
A
#
# COMPACT_ATOMS: atom_id res chain seq x y z
N MET A 1 -58.65 57.85 -34.99
CA MET A 1 -57.87 56.73 -35.57
C MET A 1 -56.51 56.72 -34.87
N ASN A 2 -56.31 55.79 -33.98
CA ASN A 2 -55.12 55.67 -33.13
C ASN A 2 -54.29 54.46 -33.59
N PRO A 3 -53.02 54.54 -33.93
CA PRO A 3 -52.16 53.39 -34.17
C PRO A 3 -51.50 52.97 -32.83
N ARG A 4 -51.72 51.72 -32.47
CA ARG A 4 -51.07 51.02 -31.33
C ARG A 4 -49.61 50.70 -31.70
N ILE A 5 -48.69 51.25 -30.90
CA ILE A 5 -47.26 50.93 -30.92
C ILE A 5 -47.07 49.63 -30.12
N PHE A 6 -46.60 48.55 -30.77
CA PHE A 6 -46.21 47.29 -30.15
C PHE A 6 -44.74 47.41 -29.72
N GLN A 7 -44.48 47.43 -28.41
CA GLN A 7 -43.12 47.33 -27.88
C GLN A 7 -42.76 45.89 -27.67
N TRP A 8 -41.75 45.41 -28.39
CA TRP A 8 -41.11 44.11 -28.13
C TRP A 8 -40.03 44.29 -27.09
N ALA A 9 -40.20 43.74 -25.86
CA ALA A 9 -39.16 43.65 -24.90
C ALA A 9 -38.35 42.36 -25.18
N LEU A 10 -37.09 42.57 -25.58
CA LEU A 10 -36.13 41.49 -25.76
C LEU A 10 -35.56 41.06 -24.39
N ALA A 11 -36.01 39.96 -23.84
CA ALA A 11 -35.43 39.37 -22.64
C ALA A 11 -34.14 38.58 -23.03
N ILE A 12 -32.98 39.18 -22.76
CA ILE A 12 -31.70 38.46 -22.88
C ILE A 12 -31.53 37.60 -21.62
N ALA A 13 -31.78 36.30 -21.75
CA ALA A 13 -31.44 35.32 -20.71
C ALA A 13 -29.93 35.10 -20.74
N MET A 14 -29.21 35.70 -19.78
CA MET A 14 -27.83 35.34 -19.48
C MET A 14 -27.81 33.93 -18.85
N SER A 15 -27.61 32.91 -19.64
CA SER A 15 -27.24 31.60 -19.15
C SER A 15 -25.77 31.62 -18.68
N CYS A 16 -25.54 31.86 -17.38
CA CYS A 16 -24.25 31.55 -16.75
C CYS A 16 -24.03 30.04 -16.81
N GLY A 17 -23.36 29.60 -17.85
CA GLY A 17 -22.83 28.25 -17.92
C GLY A 17 -21.80 28.07 -16.81
N LEU A 18 -22.17 27.37 -15.74
CA LEU A 18 -21.24 26.81 -14.77
C LEU A 18 -20.42 25.75 -15.54
N LEU A 19 -19.27 26.16 -16.07
CA LEU A 19 -18.25 25.20 -16.51
C LEU A 19 -17.88 24.38 -15.27
N PRO A 20 -17.97 23.04 -15.33
CA PRO A 20 -17.46 22.22 -14.22
C PRO A 20 -15.97 22.54 -14.10
N LEU A 21 -15.56 23.05 -12.96
CA LEU A 21 -14.16 23.09 -12.57
C LEU A 21 -13.71 21.62 -12.57
N GLN A 22 -13.06 21.18 -13.65
CA GLN A 22 -12.32 19.92 -13.62
C GLN A 22 -11.21 20.13 -12.60
N ALA A 23 -11.46 19.65 -11.37
CA ALA A 23 -10.40 19.49 -10.39
C ALA A 23 -9.31 18.66 -11.09
N LEU A 24 -8.14 19.26 -11.34
CA LEU A 24 -6.98 18.53 -11.84
C LEU A 24 -6.79 17.38 -10.87
N ALA A 25 -6.99 16.16 -11.35
CA ALA A 25 -6.82 14.95 -10.53
C ALA A 25 -5.43 15.01 -9.90
N GLN A 26 -5.38 15.03 -8.56
CA GLN A 26 -4.13 15.06 -7.84
C GLN A 26 -3.35 13.79 -8.22
N LYS A 27 -2.03 13.93 -8.44
CA LYS A 27 -1.16 12.79 -8.71
C LYS A 27 -1.15 11.84 -7.54
N VAL A 28 -1.08 10.55 -7.83
CA VAL A 28 -0.81 9.53 -6.81
C VAL A 28 0.58 9.78 -6.23
N GLN A 29 0.68 9.89 -4.91
CA GLN A 29 1.97 10.03 -4.23
C GLN A 29 2.28 8.76 -3.44
N VAL A 30 3.50 8.26 -3.59
CA VAL A 30 3.98 7.06 -2.89
C VAL A 30 5.25 7.44 -2.14
N GLN A 31 5.15 7.50 -0.83
CA GLN A 31 6.25 7.83 0.08
C GLN A 31 6.76 6.55 0.75
N TRP A 32 8.05 6.28 0.63
CA TRP A 32 8.66 5.16 1.33
C TRP A 32 9.07 5.56 2.75
N LEU A 33 8.60 4.82 3.75
CA LEU A 33 8.89 5.09 5.17
C LEU A 33 9.97 4.16 5.75
N GLY A 34 10.57 3.31 4.92
CA GLY A 34 11.55 2.29 5.30
C GLY A 34 10.95 0.88 5.39
N GLN A 35 11.79 -0.14 5.20
CA GLN A 35 11.39 -1.56 5.12
C GLN A 35 10.28 -1.75 4.07
N SER A 36 9.10 -2.25 4.43
CA SER A 36 7.92 -2.39 3.57
C SER A 36 6.83 -1.35 3.86
N ALA A 37 7.13 -0.35 4.71
CA ALA A 37 6.18 0.67 5.09
C ALA A 37 6.07 1.79 4.04
N PHE A 38 4.85 2.06 3.57
CA PHE A 38 4.55 3.16 2.66
C PHE A 38 3.38 4.00 3.16
N LYS A 39 3.45 5.30 2.86
CA LYS A 39 2.32 6.22 2.89
C LYS A 39 1.95 6.56 1.46
N ILE A 40 0.75 6.17 1.04
CA ILE A 40 0.23 6.42 -0.30
C ILE A 40 -0.89 7.44 -0.18
N ILE A 41 -0.83 8.50 -1.00
CA ILE A 41 -1.90 9.50 -1.09
C ILE A 41 -2.59 9.32 -2.44
N SER A 42 -3.88 9.02 -2.39
CA SER A 42 -4.71 8.78 -3.56
C SER A 42 -5.06 10.10 -4.29
N PRO A 43 -5.59 10.04 -5.53
CA PRO A 43 -6.01 11.24 -6.27
C PRO A 43 -7.06 12.11 -5.56
N THR A 44 -7.84 11.55 -4.66
CA THR A 44 -8.81 12.30 -3.84
C THR A 44 -8.27 12.70 -2.46
N GLY A 45 -6.98 12.45 -2.19
CA GLY A 45 -6.32 12.80 -0.94
C GLY A 45 -6.51 11.79 0.19
N LYS A 46 -6.99 10.56 -0.10
CA LYS A 46 -7.06 9.49 0.90
C LYS A 46 -5.67 8.98 1.25
N VAL A 47 -5.42 8.78 2.53
CA VAL A 47 -4.14 8.30 3.05
C VAL A 47 -4.24 6.79 3.32
N ILE A 48 -3.40 6.02 2.61
CA ILE A 48 -3.25 4.58 2.77
C ILE A 48 -1.89 4.31 3.41
N ILE A 49 -1.87 3.54 4.48
CA ILE A 49 -0.63 3.07 5.14
C ILE A 49 -0.52 1.56 4.92
N THR A 50 0.66 1.10 4.50
CA THR A 50 0.97 -0.33 4.35
C THR A 50 2.08 -0.74 5.29
N ASP A 51 1.98 -1.94 5.87
CA ASP A 51 3.01 -2.63 6.65
C ASP A 51 3.79 -1.72 7.63
N PRO A 52 3.10 -1.00 8.54
CA PRO A 52 3.72 0.01 9.37
C PRO A 52 4.58 -0.58 10.48
N TRP A 53 5.88 -0.65 10.23
CA TRP A 53 6.92 -0.77 11.23
C TRP A 53 7.72 0.52 11.25
N LEU A 54 7.35 1.46 12.10
CA LEU A 54 7.83 2.84 12.07
C LEU A 54 8.68 3.19 13.28
N LYS A 55 8.17 2.95 14.49
CA LYS A 55 8.83 3.37 15.76
C LYS A 55 10.20 2.74 15.93
N ALA A 56 10.30 1.43 15.73
CA ALA A 56 11.53 0.67 15.95
C ALA A 56 12.39 0.53 14.68
N ASN A 57 11.88 0.90 13.51
CA ASN A 57 12.61 0.79 12.25
C ASN A 57 13.75 1.82 12.20
N PRO A 58 15.00 1.38 12.01
CA PRO A 58 16.15 2.29 11.97
C PRO A 58 16.12 3.26 10.78
N LEU A 59 15.43 2.90 9.69
CA LEU A 59 15.35 3.69 8.47
C LEU A 59 14.21 4.72 8.46
N THR A 60 13.19 4.55 9.31
CA THR A 60 12.05 5.47 9.34
C THR A 60 12.51 6.87 9.76
N PRO A 61 12.17 7.91 8.98
CA PRO A 61 12.46 9.30 9.35
C PRO A 61 11.87 9.64 10.73
N PRO A 62 12.60 10.40 11.56
CA PRO A 62 12.22 10.64 12.96
C PRO A 62 10.79 11.17 13.14
N GLU A 63 10.32 12.02 12.23
CA GLU A 63 8.97 12.59 12.26
C GLU A 63 7.87 11.53 12.12
N PHE A 64 8.09 10.45 11.37
CA PHE A 64 7.11 9.37 11.19
C PHE A 64 7.18 8.28 12.27
N LYS A 65 8.15 8.36 13.20
CA LYS A 65 8.14 7.55 14.42
C LYS A 65 7.09 8.02 15.42
N ILE A 66 6.59 9.24 15.27
CA ILE A 66 5.42 9.79 15.96
C ILE A 66 4.20 9.50 15.07
N LEU A 67 3.36 8.53 15.46
CA LEU A 67 2.29 8.02 14.60
C LEU A 67 1.24 9.07 14.24
N GLU A 68 1.05 10.07 15.08
CA GLU A 68 0.16 11.22 14.85
C GLU A 68 0.57 12.04 13.62
N ASN A 69 1.86 12.07 13.29
CA ASN A 69 2.38 12.78 12.13
C ASN A 69 2.06 12.10 10.79
N LEU A 70 1.53 10.87 10.80
CA LEU A 70 0.95 10.28 9.59
C LEU A 70 -0.27 11.07 9.09
N GLY A 71 -0.88 11.85 9.99
CA GLY A 71 -2.15 12.52 9.76
C GLY A 71 -3.33 11.54 9.85
N LYS A 72 -4.47 11.91 9.27
CA LYS A 72 -5.62 11.02 9.19
C LYS A 72 -5.32 9.87 8.26
N VAL A 73 -5.36 8.64 8.77
CA VAL A 73 -5.25 7.40 7.98
C VAL A 73 -6.65 6.94 7.58
N ASP A 74 -6.90 6.78 6.29
CA ASP A 74 -8.18 6.34 5.73
C ASP A 74 -8.20 4.83 5.43
N VAL A 75 -7.05 4.22 5.14
CA VAL A 75 -6.88 2.79 4.84
C VAL A 75 -5.60 2.27 5.50
N LEU A 76 -5.70 1.15 6.19
CA LEU A 76 -4.56 0.48 6.82
C LEU A 76 -4.48 -0.97 6.35
N LEU A 77 -3.34 -1.35 5.76
CA LEU A 77 -3.09 -2.65 5.17
C LEU A 77 -1.89 -3.31 5.83
N VAL A 78 -2.00 -4.61 6.13
CA VAL A 78 -0.89 -5.42 6.66
C VAL A 78 -0.83 -6.74 5.90
N THR A 79 0.32 -7.00 5.27
CA THR A 79 0.50 -8.17 4.41
C THR A 79 0.63 -9.47 5.18
N HIS A 80 1.25 -9.44 6.36
CA HIS A 80 1.45 -10.61 7.21
C HIS A 80 1.86 -10.22 8.64
N GLY A 81 1.97 -11.22 9.54
CA GLY A 81 2.10 -11.01 10.97
C GLY A 81 3.51 -10.75 11.51
N HIS A 82 4.55 -10.71 10.69
CA HIS A 82 5.91 -10.41 11.19
C HIS A 82 6.02 -9.00 11.76
N LEU A 83 6.89 -8.86 12.76
CA LEU A 83 7.01 -7.63 13.54
C LEU A 83 7.34 -6.40 12.69
N ASP A 84 8.19 -6.57 11.68
CA ASP A 84 8.63 -5.51 10.76
C ASP A 84 7.58 -5.12 9.69
N HIS A 85 6.34 -5.64 9.82
CA HIS A 85 5.15 -5.26 9.03
C HIS A 85 3.96 -4.87 9.92
N PHE A 86 3.80 -5.55 11.06
CA PHE A 86 2.60 -5.46 11.89
C PHE A 86 2.75 -4.55 13.12
N ALA A 87 3.99 -4.27 13.59
CA ALA A 87 4.24 -3.73 14.93
C ALA A 87 3.41 -2.50 15.30
N ASP A 88 3.31 -1.50 14.43
CA ASP A 88 2.62 -0.25 14.72
C ASP A 88 1.17 -0.22 14.21
N ALA A 89 0.75 -1.24 13.41
CA ALA A 89 -0.59 -1.29 12.82
C ALA A 89 -1.72 -1.25 13.84
N PRO A 90 -1.68 -1.98 14.98
CA PRO A 90 -2.74 -1.90 15.99
C PRO A 90 -2.88 -0.51 16.63
N ALA A 91 -1.76 0.19 16.83
CA ALA A 91 -1.77 1.54 17.38
C ALA A 91 -2.38 2.54 16.39
N ILE A 92 -2.03 2.44 15.10
CA ILE A 92 -2.59 3.27 14.02
C ILE A 92 -4.09 3.00 13.85
N ALA A 93 -4.52 1.72 13.88
CA ALA A 93 -5.92 1.35 13.80
C ALA A 93 -6.76 2.00 14.91
N LYS A 94 -6.26 1.95 16.16
CA LYS A 94 -6.93 2.56 17.32
C LYS A 94 -6.92 4.09 17.25
N LEU A 95 -5.78 4.70 16.90
CA LEU A 95 -5.61 6.16 16.82
C LEU A 95 -6.56 6.80 15.81
N ASN A 96 -6.75 6.15 14.66
CA ASN A 96 -7.57 6.68 13.57
C ASN A 96 -8.98 6.09 13.53
N ASN A 97 -9.30 5.13 14.41
CA ASN A 97 -10.53 4.32 14.35
C ASN A 97 -10.75 3.75 12.92
N VAL A 98 -9.68 3.21 12.32
CA VAL A 98 -9.68 2.65 10.96
C VAL A 98 -9.49 1.14 11.01
N PRO A 99 -10.25 0.35 10.24
CA PRO A 99 -10.01 -1.09 10.15
C PRO A 99 -8.64 -1.41 9.58
N MET A 100 -7.96 -2.39 10.20
CA MET A 100 -6.74 -3.00 9.69
C MET A 100 -7.12 -4.17 8.78
N TYR A 101 -6.94 -4.01 7.48
CA TYR A 101 -7.15 -5.08 6.51
C TYR A 101 -5.90 -5.95 6.42
N ALA A 102 -6.03 -7.20 6.78
CA ALA A 102 -4.96 -8.20 6.81
C ALA A 102 -5.54 -9.59 6.47
N PRO A 103 -4.70 -10.63 6.27
CA PRO A 103 -5.18 -11.99 6.07
C PRO A 103 -6.19 -12.43 7.13
N GLY A 104 -7.23 -13.13 6.71
CA GLY A 104 -8.37 -13.46 7.58
C GLY A 104 -7.99 -14.19 8.86
N ASP A 105 -7.03 -15.12 8.78
CA ASP A 105 -6.58 -15.88 9.95
C ASP A 105 -5.68 -15.04 10.86
N MET A 106 -4.89 -14.12 10.28
CA MET A 106 -4.15 -13.13 11.06
C MET A 106 -5.11 -12.28 11.91
N ASN A 107 -6.15 -11.72 11.28
CA ASN A 107 -7.12 -10.90 11.99
C ASN A 107 -7.96 -11.71 13.00
N ALA A 108 -8.19 -13.01 12.75
CA ALA A 108 -8.80 -13.89 13.74
C ALA A 108 -7.92 -14.02 15.00
N THR A 109 -6.61 -14.22 14.83
CA THR A 109 -5.64 -14.27 15.92
C THR A 109 -5.56 -12.92 16.65
N VAL A 110 -5.48 -11.81 15.91
CA VAL A 110 -5.45 -10.45 16.47
C VAL A 110 -6.66 -10.17 17.38
N VAL A 111 -7.85 -10.61 16.98
CA VAL A 111 -9.07 -10.50 17.79
C VAL A 111 -9.03 -11.44 18.99
N ALA A 112 -8.63 -12.70 18.80
CA ALA A 112 -8.56 -13.70 19.87
C ALA A 112 -7.59 -13.29 20.99
N LEU A 113 -6.47 -12.63 20.62
CA LEU A 113 -5.49 -12.09 21.57
C LEU A 113 -5.89 -10.74 22.20
N GLY A 114 -7.05 -10.19 21.81
CA GLY A 114 -7.51 -8.88 22.31
C GLY A 114 -6.67 -7.70 21.84
N ILE A 115 -5.86 -7.85 20.78
CA ILE A 115 -5.03 -6.79 20.22
C ILE A 115 -5.90 -5.71 19.59
N LEU A 116 -6.88 -6.10 18.77
CA LEU A 116 -7.90 -5.22 18.19
C LEU A 116 -9.30 -5.81 18.39
N PRO A 117 -10.32 -4.97 18.51
CA PRO A 117 -11.72 -5.44 18.49
C PRO A 117 -12.12 -5.91 17.08
N PRO A 118 -13.14 -6.79 16.94
CA PRO A 118 -13.56 -7.31 15.64
C PRO A 118 -13.87 -6.24 14.58
N ALA A 119 -14.40 -5.09 14.99
CA ALA A 119 -14.72 -3.99 14.09
C ALA A 119 -13.49 -3.36 13.43
N LEU A 120 -12.31 -3.45 14.07
CA LEU A 120 -11.05 -2.95 13.53
C LEU A 120 -10.16 -4.05 12.91
N ALA A 121 -10.65 -5.30 12.85
CA ALA A 121 -9.92 -6.44 12.28
C ALA A 121 -10.84 -7.27 11.34
N PRO A 122 -11.36 -6.66 10.25
CA PRO A 122 -12.21 -7.39 9.29
C PRO A 122 -11.39 -8.49 8.59
N ARG A 123 -12.07 -9.56 8.21
CA ARG A 123 -11.44 -10.75 7.62
C ARG A 123 -11.71 -10.81 6.12
N PHE A 124 -10.66 -10.96 5.34
CA PHE A 124 -10.74 -11.34 3.92
C PHE A 124 -9.53 -12.22 3.55
N ASN A 125 -9.52 -12.80 2.38
CA ASN A 125 -8.51 -13.76 2.01
C ASN A 125 -8.05 -13.58 0.57
N LYS A 126 -7.03 -14.34 0.14
CA LYS A 126 -6.51 -14.34 -1.24
C LYS A 126 -7.65 -14.43 -2.24
N SER A 127 -7.55 -13.66 -3.33
CA SER A 127 -8.58 -13.41 -4.36
C SER A 127 -9.82 -12.63 -3.85
N GLY A 128 -9.94 -12.39 -2.55
CA GLY A 128 -10.95 -11.52 -2.01
C GLY A 128 -10.63 -10.06 -2.27
N THR A 129 -11.66 -9.26 -2.58
CA THR A 129 -11.55 -7.80 -2.76
C THR A 129 -12.41 -7.11 -1.72
N VAL A 130 -11.85 -6.11 -1.06
CA VAL A 130 -12.55 -5.20 -0.15
C VAL A 130 -12.52 -3.78 -0.70
N GLN A 131 -13.50 -2.96 -0.27
CA GLN A 131 -13.58 -1.54 -0.64
C GLN A 131 -13.49 -0.68 0.64
N PRO A 132 -12.27 -0.39 1.13
CA PRO A 132 -12.09 0.35 2.38
C PRO A 132 -12.61 1.79 2.32
N GLN A 133 -12.55 2.42 1.15
CA GLN A 133 -13.05 3.77 0.86
C GLN A 133 -13.76 3.78 -0.50
N PRO A 134 -14.68 4.70 -0.75
CA PRO A 134 -15.29 4.84 -2.07
C PRO A 134 -14.23 5.02 -3.16
N GLY A 135 -14.29 4.16 -4.19
CA GLY A 135 -13.36 4.18 -5.32
C GLY A 135 -11.99 3.55 -5.07
N ILE A 136 -11.68 3.11 -3.85
CA ILE A 136 -10.45 2.38 -3.54
C ILE A 136 -10.79 0.90 -3.31
N GLN A 137 -10.21 0.02 -4.11
CA GLN A 137 -10.35 -1.42 -3.96
C GLN A 137 -9.00 -2.05 -3.57
N VAL A 138 -9.06 -3.05 -2.70
CA VAL A 138 -7.87 -3.81 -2.28
C VAL A 138 -8.15 -5.29 -2.43
N THR A 139 -7.38 -5.94 -3.30
CA THR A 139 -7.45 -7.39 -3.52
C THR A 139 -6.22 -8.05 -2.92
N ALA A 140 -6.42 -9.05 -2.08
CA ALA A 140 -5.32 -9.89 -1.58
C ALA A 140 -4.89 -10.89 -2.65
N VAL A 141 -3.58 -11.01 -2.88
CA VAL A 141 -2.99 -11.96 -3.83
C VAL A 141 -1.95 -12.82 -3.14
N HIS A 142 -1.52 -13.91 -3.78
CA HIS A 142 -0.52 -14.82 -3.23
C HIS A 142 0.83 -14.12 -2.96
N ALA A 143 1.48 -14.51 -1.86
CA ALA A 143 2.89 -14.25 -1.56
C ALA A 143 3.52 -15.54 -1.01
N GLU A 144 4.76 -15.83 -1.40
CA GLU A 144 5.51 -17.01 -0.98
C GLU A 144 6.40 -16.66 0.20
N HIS A 145 5.86 -16.79 1.41
CA HIS A 145 6.52 -16.42 2.65
C HIS A 145 5.89 -17.14 3.85
N SER A 146 6.44 -16.95 5.04
CA SER A 146 5.87 -17.40 6.32
C SER A 146 5.18 -16.23 7.06
N SER A 147 4.38 -16.56 8.08
CA SER A 147 3.68 -15.53 8.86
C SER A 147 3.40 -16.02 10.28
N VAL A 148 3.94 -15.31 11.26
CA VAL A 148 3.65 -15.51 12.68
C VAL A 148 3.45 -14.14 13.34
N ILE A 149 2.68 -14.12 14.42
CA ILE A 149 2.55 -12.96 15.30
C ILE A 149 3.37 -13.22 16.56
N ASN A 150 4.43 -12.44 16.75
CA ASN A 150 5.13 -12.36 18.04
C ASN A 150 4.34 -11.44 18.96
N TRP A 151 3.90 -11.97 20.07
CA TRP A 151 3.04 -11.25 21.01
C TRP A 151 3.53 -11.43 22.45
N LYS A 152 3.64 -10.33 23.17
CA LYS A 152 3.95 -10.37 24.57
C LYS A 152 2.69 -10.48 25.38
N ASN A 153 2.47 -11.61 26.04
CA ASN A 153 1.30 -11.85 26.86
C ASN A 153 1.25 -10.85 28.02
N PRO A 154 0.23 -10.01 28.12
CA PRO A 154 0.16 -8.97 29.16
C PRO A 154 0.02 -9.53 30.58
N SER A 155 -0.52 -10.74 30.72
CA SER A 155 -0.72 -11.37 32.04
C SER A 155 0.51 -12.09 32.54
N THR A 156 1.23 -12.81 31.66
CA THR A 156 2.41 -13.61 32.04
C THR A 156 3.74 -12.91 31.76
N GLN A 157 3.73 -11.84 30.95
CA GLN A 157 4.91 -11.12 30.44
C GLN A 157 5.84 -11.99 29.59
N GLN A 158 5.39 -13.17 29.17
CA GLN A 158 6.14 -14.06 28.29
C GLN A 158 5.92 -13.71 26.82
N ASP A 159 6.94 -13.94 26.01
CA ASP A 159 6.83 -13.84 24.56
C ASP A 159 6.21 -15.13 24.01
N GLU A 160 5.19 -14.99 23.20
CA GLU A 160 4.44 -16.07 22.58
C GLU A 160 4.46 -15.91 21.07
N ILE A 161 4.42 -17.03 20.34
CA ILE A 161 4.32 -17.07 18.89
C ILE A 161 2.96 -17.65 18.52
N HIS A 162 2.19 -16.87 17.76
CA HIS A 162 0.85 -17.25 17.31
C HIS A 162 0.79 -17.33 15.79
N VAL A 163 -0.23 -18.00 15.26
CA VAL A 163 -0.50 -18.10 13.83
C VAL A 163 -0.76 -16.71 13.25
N GLY A 164 0.00 -16.34 12.22
CA GLY A 164 -0.14 -15.07 11.49
C GLY A 164 -1.00 -15.17 10.23
N GLY A 165 -1.58 -16.36 9.97
CA GLY A 165 -2.25 -16.63 8.69
C GLY A 165 -1.27 -16.76 7.52
N GLU A 166 -1.79 -16.99 6.33
CA GLU A 166 -0.96 -17.00 5.13
C GLU A 166 -0.61 -15.58 4.67
N PRO A 167 0.66 -15.30 4.33
CA PRO A 167 1.06 -13.99 3.83
C PRO A 167 0.40 -13.66 2.49
N VAL A 168 0.21 -12.38 2.24
CA VAL A 168 -0.39 -11.86 1.00
C VAL A 168 0.39 -10.68 0.46
N GLY A 169 0.28 -10.45 -0.85
CA GLY A 169 0.46 -9.14 -1.44
C GLY A 169 -0.90 -8.45 -1.64
N PHE A 170 -0.88 -7.17 -1.94
CA PHE A 170 -2.08 -6.39 -2.23
C PHE A 170 -2.03 -5.75 -3.62
N ILE A 171 -3.09 -5.90 -4.37
CA ILE A 171 -3.39 -5.03 -5.51
C ILE A 171 -4.30 -3.92 -4.98
N ILE A 172 -3.78 -2.70 -4.96
CA ILE A 172 -4.47 -1.49 -4.48
C ILE A 172 -4.88 -0.69 -5.72
N GLU A 173 -6.16 -0.71 -6.05
CA GLU A 173 -6.73 0.08 -7.15
C GLU A 173 -7.31 1.37 -6.58
N LEU A 174 -6.81 2.50 -7.09
CA LEU A 174 -7.21 3.84 -6.67
C LEU A 174 -8.34 4.38 -7.54
N GLU A 175 -8.93 5.50 -7.14
CA GLU A 175 -10.15 6.09 -7.72
C GLU A 175 -10.03 6.44 -9.21
N ASN A 176 -8.80 6.65 -9.70
CA ASN A 176 -8.51 6.93 -11.11
C ASN A 176 -8.12 5.67 -11.92
N GLY A 177 -8.24 4.49 -11.30
CA GLY A 177 -7.86 3.21 -11.91
C GLY A 177 -6.36 2.88 -11.83
N PHE A 178 -5.52 3.75 -11.23
CA PHE A 178 -4.10 3.45 -11.00
C PHE A 178 -3.95 2.29 -10.01
N LYS A 179 -3.15 1.29 -10.37
CA LYS A 179 -2.99 0.05 -9.59
C LYS A 179 -1.58 -0.09 -9.05
N ILE A 180 -1.49 -0.31 -7.75
CA ILE A 180 -0.23 -0.56 -7.06
C ILE A 180 -0.22 -2.03 -6.61
N TYR A 181 0.80 -2.79 -6.99
CA TYR A 181 1.07 -4.10 -6.42
C TYR A 181 2.09 -3.96 -5.29
N HIS A 182 1.62 -3.97 -4.05
CA HIS A 182 2.47 -4.12 -2.87
C HIS A 182 2.69 -5.62 -2.66
N MET A 183 3.90 -6.10 -2.93
CA MET A 183 4.18 -7.55 -2.93
C MET A 183 4.22 -8.15 -1.53
N GLY A 184 4.37 -7.33 -0.48
CA GLY A 184 4.71 -7.79 0.86
C GLY A 184 6.06 -8.47 0.87
N ASP A 185 6.27 -9.38 1.82
CA ASP A 185 7.42 -10.27 1.79
C ASP A 185 7.11 -11.49 0.95
N THR A 186 8.00 -11.76 0.00
CA THR A 186 7.86 -12.92 -0.89
C THR A 186 9.19 -13.39 -1.45
N GLY A 187 9.33 -14.70 -1.59
CA GLY A 187 10.25 -15.33 -2.52
C GLY A 187 9.77 -15.18 -3.96
N LEU A 188 10.57 -15.70 -4.91
CA LEU A 188 10.20 -15.77 -6.32
C LEU A 188 9.21 -16.91 -6.55
N PHE A 189 8.09 -16.66 -7.22
CA PHE A 189 7.09 -17.67 -7.57
C PHE A 189 6.46 -17.41 -8.95
N GLY A 190 5.96 -18.48 -9.59
CA GLY A 190 5.52 -18.44 -10.98
C GLY A 190 4.27 -17.59 -11.22
N ASP A 191 3.34 -17.58 -10.26
CA ASP A 191 2.05 -16.89 -10.41
C ASP A 191 2.18 -15.35 -10.35
N MET A 192 3.38 -14.81 -10.09
CA MET A 192 3.66 -13.37 -10.30
C MET A 192 3.27 -12.93 -11.71
N LYS A 193 3.52 -13.81 -12.71
CA LYS A 193 3.11 -13.54 -14.09
C LYS A 193 1.59 -13.48 -14.25
N PHE A 194 0.86 -14.42 -13.64
CA PHE A 194 -0.60 -14.41 -13.66
C PHE A 194 -1.16 -13.16 -12.98
N ILE A 195 -0.61 -12.77 -11.83
CA ILE A 195 -1.01 -11.57 -11.09
C ILE A 195 -0.82 -10.32 -11.98
N ALA A 196 0.33 -10.21 -12.65
CA ALA A 196 0.63 -9.09 -13.53
C ALA A 196 -0.29 -9.05 -14.77
N ASP A 197 -0.48 -10.18 -15.42
CA ASP A 197 -1.30 -10.28 -16.63
C ASP A 197 -2.78 -9.97 -16.36
N TYR A 198 -3.29 -10.40 -15.18
CA TYR A 198 -4.70 -10.25 -14.83
C TYR A 198 -5.00 -8.86 -14.25
N TYR A 199 -4.22 -8.41 -13.25
CA TYR A 199 -4.48 -7.15 -12.55
C TYR A 199 -3.85 -5.94 -13.23
N LYS A 200 -2.76 -6.12 -14.00
CA LYS A 200 -2.04 -5.08 -14.75
C LYS A 200 -1.64 -3.88 -13.85
N PRO A 201 -0.81 -4.11 -12.83
CA PRO A 201 -0.39 -3.02 -11.95
C PRO A 201 0.46 -1.98 -12.71
N ASP A 202 0.27 -0.71 -12.40
CA ASP A 202 1.04 0.41 -12.94
C ASP A 202 2.36 0.61 -12.18
N LEU A 203 2.38 0.17 -10.92
CA LEU A 203 3.51 0.28 -10.01
C LEU A 203 3.63 -1.01 -9.17
N VAL A 204 4.87 -1.49 -8.99
CA VAL A 204 5.19 -2.58 -8.07
C VAL A 204 6.09 -2.07 -6.94
N LEU A 205 5.71 -2.35 -5.69
CA LEU A 205 6.55 -2.18 -4.49
C LEU A 205 7.16 -3.54 -4.20
N MET A 206 8.47 -3.69 -4.46
CA MET A 206 9.15 -4.98 -4.62
C MET A 206 10.23 -5.20 -3.57
N PRO A 207 10.18 -6.29 -2.79
CA PRO A 207 11.26 -6.63 -1.87
C PRO A 207 12.51 -7.10 -2.64
N ILE A 208 13.68 -6.60 -2.20
CA ILE A 208 14.97 -6.91 -2.83
C ILE A 208 16.06 -7.31 -1.83
N GLY A 209 15.73 -7.41 -0.54
CA GLY A 209 16.73 -7.57 0.53
C GLY A 209 17.46 -8.91 0.55
N GLY A 210 16.86 -9.96 0.01
CA GLY A 210 17.37 -11.33 0.11
C GLY A 210 17.24 -11.92 1.52
N ASN A 211 17.74 -13.13 1.71
CA ASN A 211 17.67 -13.94 2.92
C ASN A 211 16.24 -14.34 3.34
N PHE A 212 15.35 -13.38 3.50
CA PHE A 212 13.94 -13.59 3.88
C PHE A 212 12.97 -13.40 2.71
N THR A 213 13.39 -12.69 1.68
CA THR A 213 12.63 -12.36 0.48
C THR A 213 13.47 -12.59 -0.76
N MET A 214 12.96 -12.23 -1.93
CA MET A 214 13.78 -12.18 -3.14
C MET A 214 15.05 -11.35 -2.90
N GLY A 215 16.18 -11.85 -3.38
CA GLY A 215 17.40 -11.06 -3.52
C GLY A 215 17.38 -10.19 -4.78
N PRO A 216 18.38 -9.30 -4.97
CA PRO A 216 18.40 -8.36 -6.09
C PRO A 216 18.32 -9.03 -7.47
N GLN A 217 18.93 -10.20 -7.65
CA GLN A 217 18.91 -10.92 -8.92
C GLN A 217 17.53 -11.53 -9.22
N GLU A 218 16.92 -12.15 -8.23
CA GLU A 218 15.59 -12.75 -8.33
C GLU A 218 14.52 -11.68 -8.55
N ALA A 219 14.62 -10.56 -7.83
CA ALA A 219 13.74 -9.41 -8.00
C ALA A 219 13.87 -8.80 -9.40
N ALA A 220 15.08 -8.67 -9.93
CA ALA A 220 15.30 -8.21 -11.30
C ALA A 220 14.72 -9.17 -12.34
N TYR A 221 14.82 -10.49 -12.12
CA TYR A 221 14.18 -11.49 -12.95
C TYR A 221 12.65 -11.37 -12.89
N ALA A 222 12.08 -11.26 -11.68
CA ALA A 222 10.65 -11.07 -11.49
C ALA A 222 10.13 -9.82 -12.22
N ALA A 223 10.83 -8.69 -12.06
CA ALA A 223 10.46 -7.43 -12.71
C ALA A 223 10.50 -7.53 -14.24
N THR A 224 11.55 -8.16 -14.79
CA THR A 224 11.83 -8.21 -16.23
C THR A 224 11.01 -9.27 -16.96
N GLU A 225 10.90 -10.47 -16.40
CA GLU A 225 10.34 -11.63 -17.10
C GLU A 225 8.89 -11.94 -16.70
N LEU A 226 8.53 -11.72 -15.43
CA LEU A 226 7.22 -12.10 -14.94
C LEU A 226 6.25 -10.90 -14.88
N LEU A 227 6.65 -9.83 -14.23
CA LEU A 227 5.75 -8.69 -13.96
C LEU A 227 5.64 -7.72 -15.14
N LYS A 228 6.77 -7.36 -15.76
CA LYS A 228 6.85 -6.42 -16.90
C LYS A 228 6.12 -5.10 -16.65
N THR A 229 6.00 -4.71 -15.39
CA THR A 229 5.31 -3.51 -14.95
C THR A 229 6.16 -2.27 -15.26
N PRO A 230 5.55 -1.15 -15.71
CA PRO A 230 6.31 0.02 -16.14
C PRO A 230 7.10 0.71 -15.02
N ASN A 231 6.67 0.58 -13.77
CA ASN A 231 7.28 1.27 -12.64
C ASN A 231 7.55 0.31 -11.47
N VAL A 232 8.72 0.44 -10.85
CA VAL A 232 9.13 -0.33 -9.67
C VAL A 232 9.73 0.60 -8.61
N ILE A 233 9.33 0.41 -7.36
CA ILE A 233 9.99 0.94 -6.17
C ILE A 233 10.53 -0.26 -5.39
N ALA A 234 11.83 -0.27 -5.11
CA ALA A 234 12.45 -1.31 -4.29
C ALA A 234 12.18 -1.05 -2.81
N MET A 235 11.94 -2.12 -2.05
CA MET A 235 11.69 -2.08 -0.61
C MET A 235 12.36 -3.26 0.11
N HIS A 236 12.21 -3.37 1.43
CA HIS A 236 12.67 -4.46 2.28
C HIS A 236 14.18 -4.71 2.18
N TYR A 237 14.98 -3.63 2.25
CA TYR A 237 16.44 -3.69 2.29
C TYR A 237 17.00 -2.60 3.21
N GLY A 238 18.21 -2.84 3.72
CA GLY A 238 18.97 -1.85 4.50
C GLY A 238 18.59 -1.73 5.98
N ALA A 239 17.42 -2.21 6.43
CA ALA A 239 17.01 -2.17 7.84
C ALA A 239 17.54 -3.37 8.63
N ASN A 240 17.55 -4.55 8.04
CA ASN A 240 17.99 -5.79 8.67
C ASN A 240 19.39 -6.16 8.14
N PRO A 241 20.38 -6.39 9.02
CA PRO A 241 21.75 -6.73 8.60
C PRO A 241 21.87 -8.08 7.87
N LEU A 242 20.88 -8.97 7.97
CA LEU A 242 20.83 -10.22 7.20
C LEU A 242 20.29 -10.00 5.78
N ALA A 243 19.49 -8.98 5.54
CA ALA A 243 18.99 -8.59 4.22
C ALA A 243 20.05 -7.75 3.50
N LYS A 244 21.04 -8.41 2.89
CA LYS A 244 22.26 -7.80 2.32
C LYS A 244 22.07 -7.27 0.89
N GLY A 245 20.90 -7.47 0.29
CA GLY A 245 20.58 -6.94 -1.04
C GLY A 245 20.58 -5.42 -1.04
N THR A 246 21.04 -4.83 -2.16
CA THR A 246 21.11 -3.37 -2.31
C THR A 246 20.43 -2.92 -3.58
N LEU A 247 19.95 -1.67 -3.58
CA LEU A 247 19.36 -1.05 -4.77
C LEU A 247 20.36 -1.04 -5.96
N ALA A 248 21.64 -0.80 -5.69
CA ALA A 248 22.67 -0.80 -6.75
C ALA A 248 22.80 -2.18 -7.42
N GLN A 249 22.77 -3.27 -6.64
CA GLN A 249 22.77 -4.62 -7.19
C GLN A 249 21.51 -4.90 -8.01
N PHE A 250 20.33 -4.53 -7.49
CA PHE A 250 19.07 -4.68 -8.20
C PHE A 250 19.09 -3.97 -9.55
N VAL A 251 19.48 -2.69 -9.57
CA VAL A 251 19.62 -1.90 -10.81
C VAL A 251 20.64 -2.54 -11.76
N GLY A 252 21.77 -3.08 -11.24
CA GLY A 252 22.79 -3.75 -12.05
C GLY A 252 22.31 -5.05 -12.73
N PHE A 253 21.31 -5.73 -12.14
CA PHE A 253 20.70 -6.93 -12.74
C PHE A 253 19.54 -6.62 -13.69
N MET A 254 18.98 -5.40 -13.65
CA MET A 254 17.89 -5.02 -14.54
C MET A 254 18.33 -4.94 -16.00
N LYS A 255 17.68 -5.73 -16.86
CA LYS A 255 18.02 -5.81 -18.29
C LYS A 255 17.01 -5.08 -19.20
N ASN A 256 15.83 -4.74 -18.67
CA ASN A 256 14.80 -4.08 -19.46
C ASN A 256 14.78 -2.56 -19.19
N PRO A 257 15.26 -1.71 -20.12
CA PRO A 257 15.29 -0.26 -19.94
C PRO A 257 13.91 0.40 -19.96
N GLN A 258 12.84 -0.31 -20.34
CA GLN A 258 11.48 0.21 -20.33
C GLN A 258 10.86 0.22 -18.93
N ILE A 259 11.43 -0.56 -17.99
CA ILE A 259 10.98 -0.58 -16.60
C ILE A 259 11.71 0.53 -15.84
N LYS A 260 10.94 1.51 -15.38
CA LYS A 260 11.47 2.63 -14.62
C LYS A 260 11.59 2.25 -13.14
N ILE A 261 12.80 2.28 -12.63
CA ILE A 261 13.07 2.14 -11.19
C ILE A 261 13.04 3.53 -10.56
N HIS A 262 12.30 3.69 -9.47
CA HIS A 262 12.24 4.91 -8.68
C HIS A 262 13.10 4.73 -7.43
N PRO A 263 14.31 5.30 -7.37
CA PRO A 263 15.26 5.08 -6.28
C PRO A 263 14.93 6.00 -5.10
N LEU A 264 13.98 5.60 -4.25
CA LEU A 264 13.62 6.38 -3.08
C LEU A 264 14.56 6.09 -1.90
N LYS A 265 14.89 7.14 -1.16
CA LYS A 265 15.37 7.05 0.22
C LYS A 265 14.16 7.10 1.17
N PRO A 266 14.27 6.56 2.39
CA PRO A 266 13.22 6.68 3.39
C PRO A 266 12.81 8.14 3.61
N GLY A 267 11.52 8.45 3.52
CA GLY A 267 10.94 9.78 3.56
C GLY A 267 10.70 10.43 2.19
N GLU A 268 11.35 9.96 1.12
CA GLU A 268 11.15 10.51 -0.23
C GLU A 268 9.83 10.04 -0.86
N VAL A 269 9.31 10.84 -1.80
CA VAL A 269 8.03 10.65 -2.47
C VAL A 269 8.23 10.52 -3.98
N ALA A 270 7.63 9.48 -4.58
CA ALA A 270 7.41 9.42 -6.02
C ALA A 270 5.97 9.84 -6.35
N SER A 271 5.77 10.47 -7.51
CA SER A 271 4.45 10.92 -7.99
C SER A 271 4.15 10.32 -9.37
N PHE A 272 2.91 9.84 -9.55
CA PHE A 272 2.43 9.13 -10.74
C PHE A 272 1.18 9.77 -11.34
#